data_763ba56a62f1f3951e02ef9533ee25d8
#
_entry.id   763ba56a62f1f3951e02ef9533ee25d8
#
_cell.length_a   1.000
_cell.length_b   1.000
_cell.length_c   1.000
_cell.angle_alpha   90.00
_cell.angle_beta   90.00
_cell.angle_gamma   90.00
#
_symmetry.space_group_name_H-M   'P 1'
#
loop_
_entity.id
_entity.type
_entity.pdbx_description
1 polymer ?
#
loop_
_entity_poly.entity_id
_entity_poly.type
_entity_poly.pdbx_seq_one_letter_code
_entity_poly.pdbx_strand_id
1 'polypeptide(L)'
;MRMHTATHVIANVIEKEAGAQITGNQLGLDQSRVDFSLEVFDRDKFAEYEKIANDIIARKNPVNLYLVSRNEAEEKLSRLTTLAKGFSDEIKEVRIVEIEGVTIEACGGTHVKNTEEIKGIKVIKLQNKGKSNRRMYFTLVD
;
A
#
# COMPACT_ATOMS: atom_id res chain seq x y z
N MET A 1 -7.51 5.15 -10.00
CA MET A 1 -7.96 5.35 -8.61
C MET A 1 -8.09 4.03 -7.85
N ARG A 2 -8.86 3.09 -8.37
CA ARG A 2 -9.04 1.76 -7.74
C ARG A 2 -7.70 1.02 -7.53
N MET A 3 -6.88 0.97 -8.58
CA MET A 3 -5.60 0.26 -8.54
C MET A 3 -4.62 0.88 -7.54
N HIS A 4 -4.59 2.21 -7.45
CA HIS A 4 -3.71 2.90 -6.51
C HIS A 4 -4.10 2.62 -5.06
N THR A 5 -5.39 2.73 -4.74
CA THR A 5 -5.89 2.41 -3.40
C THR A 5 -5.66 0.94 -3.07
N ALA A 6 -5.88 0.04 -4.03
CA ALA A 6 -5.61 -1.38 -3.86
C ALA A 6 -4.14 -1.65 -3.55
N THR A 7 -3.23 -0.92 -4.19
CA THR A 7 -1.80 -1.02 -3.92
C THR A 7 -1.47 -0.67 -2.47
N HIS A 8 -2.07 0.39 -1.93
CA HIS A 8 -1.89 0.76 -0.53
C HIS A 8 -2.40 -0.34 0.41
N VAL A 9 -3.54 -0.93 0.10
CA VAL A 9 -4.12 -2.00 0.93
C VAL A 9 -3.18 -3.22 0.94
N ILE A 10 -2.81 -3.73 -0.23
CA ILE A 10 -2.00 -4.97 -0.28
C ILE A 10 -0.58 -4.75 0.24
N ALA A 11 0.01 -3.58 -0.03
CA ALA A 11 1.32 -3.24 0.49
C ALA A 11 1.31 -3.21 2.02
N ASN A 12 0.27 -2.62 2.62
CA ASN A 12 0.13 -2.59 4.07
C ASN A 12 0.00 -3.99 4.67
N VAL A 13 -0.75 -4.88 4.01
CA VAL A 13 -0.87 -6.27 4.45
C VAL A 13 0.49 -6.96 4.43
N ILE A 14 1.25 -6.80 3.36
CA ILE A 14 2.59 -7.40 3.24
C ILE A 14 3.51 -6.86 4.35
N GLU A 15 3.49 -5.57 4.61
CA GLU A 15 4.31 -4.97 5.66
C GLU A 15 3.98 -5.53 7.04
N LYS A 16 2.69 -5.62 7.38
CA LYS A 16 2.24 -6.07 8.69
C LYS A 16 2.40 -7.57 8.89
N GLU A 17 1.98 -8.36 7.92
CA GLU A 17 1.93 -9.81 8.06
C GLU A 17 3.28 -10.47 7.82
N ALA A 18 4.04 -9.99 6.87
CA ALA A 18 5.34 -10.56 6.51
C ALA A 18 6.52 -9.84 7.16
N GLY A 19 6.31 -8.64 7.70
CA GLY A 19 7.40 -7.82 8.22
C GLY A 19 8.32 -7.29 7.14
N ALA A 20 7.84 -7.25 5.89
CA ALA A 20 8.62 -6.80 4.75
C ALA A 20 8.68 -5.28 4.65
N GLN A 21 9.69 -4.78 3.95
CA GLN A 21 9.78 -3.37 3.58
C GLN A 21 9.40 -3.21 2.12
N ILE A 22 8.50 -2.31 1.83
CA ILE A 22 8.13 -1.99 0.45
C ILE A 22 9.24 -1.14 -0.15
N THR A 23 9.81 -1.60 -1.26
CA THR A 23 10.93 -0.93 -1.93
C THR A 23 10.53 -0.22 -3.21
N GLY A 24 9.37 -0.55 -3.77
CA GLY A 24 8.88 0.10 -4.97
C GLY A 24 7.54 -0.43 -5.40
N ASN A 25 6.96 0.23 -6.39
CA ASN A 25 5.73 -0.22 -7.01
C ASN A 25 5.62 0.35 -8.42
N GLN A 26 4.72 -0.23 -9.20
CA GLN A 26 4.35 0.31 -10.50
C GLN A 26 2.87 0.05 -10.74
N LEU A 27 2.12 1.12 -10.95
CA LEU A 27 0.70 1.03 -11.24
C LEU A 27 0.47 0.79 -12.72
N GLY A 28 -0.46 -0.09 -13.05
CA GLY A 28 -0.87 -0.36 -14.42
C GLY A 28 -2.38 -0.42 -14.54
N LEU A 29 -2.88 -0.44 -15.76
CA LEU A 29 -4.33 -0.50 -16.02
C LEU A 29 -4.89 -1.88 -15.73
N ASP A 30 -4.20 -2.92 -16.18
CA ASP A 30 -4.66 -4.30 -16.05
C ASP A 30 -4.07 -4.99 -14.82
N GLN A 31 -2.82 -4.68 -14.52
CA GLN A 31 -2.12 -5.25 -13.38
C GLN A 31 -1.14 -4.23 -12.82
N SER A 32 -0.80 -4.39 -11.55
CA SER A 32 0.20 -3.58 -10.87
C SER A 32 1.18 -4.48 -10.16
N ARG A 33 2.32 -3.93 -9.78
CA ARG A 33 3.32 -4.68 -9.03
C ARG A 33 3.72 -3.95 -7.76
N VAL A 34 4.13 -4.73 -6.78
CA VAL A 34 4.72 -4.23 -5.53
C VAL A 34 6.05 -4.96 -5.35
N ASP A 35 7.11 -4.21 -5.14
CA ASP A 35 8.43 -4.74 -4.83
C ASP A 35 8.68 -4.58 -3.33
N PHE A 36 9.25 -5.61 -2.73
CA PHE A 36 9.49 -5.60 -1.29
C PHE A 36 10.72 -6.43 -0.94
N SER A 37 11.27 -6.14 0.24
CA SER A 37 12.42 -6.85 0.78
C SER A 37 11.95 -7.85 1.82
N LEU A 38 12.28 -9.13 1.63
CA LEU A 38 11.87 -10.21 2.53
C LEU A 38 12.88 -11.34 2.44
N GLU A 39 13.47 -11.71 3.57
CA GLU A 39 14.50 -12.77 3.61
C GLU A 39 13.92 -14.16 3.34
N VAL A 40 12.82 -14.48 4.00
CA VAL A 40 12.14 -15.78 3.82
C VAL A 40 10.92 -15.58 2.95
N PHE A 41 10.95 -16.17 1.75
CA PHE A 41 9.88 -16.00 0.76
C PHE A 41 9.01 -17.25 0.72
N ASP A 42 7.93 -17.25 1.50
CA ASP A 42 6.95 -18.32 1.52
C ASP A 42 5.76 -17.94 0.62
N ARG A 43 5.72 -18.56 -0.56
CA ARG A 43 4.70 -18.27 -1.57
C ARG A 43 3.29 -18.63 -1.10
N ASP A 44 3.16 -19.65 -0.26
CA ASP A 44 1.86 -20.10 0.23
C ASP A 44 1.18 -19.06 1.12
N LYS A 45 1.97 -18.25 1.82
CA LYS A 45 1.43 -17.18 2.67
C LYS A 45 0.77 -16.06 1.88
N PHE A 46 1.10 -15.91 0.61
CA PHE A 46 0.51 -14.84 -0.20
C PHE A 46 -0.97 -15.08 -0.51
N ALA A 47 -1.44 -16.33 -0.47
CA ALA A 47 -2.87 -16.60 -0.51
C ALA A 47 -3.59 -16.05 0.72
N GLU A 48 -2.95 -16.13 1.89
CA GLU A 48 -3.48 -15.54 3.12
C GLU A 48 -3.48 -14.01 3.04
N TYR A 49 -2.42 -13.41 2.52
CA TYR A 49 -2.31 -11.96 2.37
C TYR A 49 -3.39 -11.43 1.42
N GLU A 50 -3.64 -12.13 0.33
CA GLU A 50 -4.72 -11.80 -0.60
C GLU A 50 -6.07 -11.82 0.11
N LYS A 51 -6.31 -12.84 0.92
CA LYS A 51 -7.55 -12.97 1.69
C LYS A 51 -7.71 -11.81 2.69
N ILE A 52 -6.65 -11.48 3.42
CA ILE A 52 -6.67 -10.38 4.38
C ILE A 52 -6.96 -9.06 3.67
N ALA A 53 -6.32 -8.82 2.52
CA ALA A 53 -6.56 -7.62 1.72
C ALA A 53 -8.02 -7.53 1.27
N ASN A 54 -8.58 -8.64 0.81
CA ASN A 54 -9.98 -8.69 0.37
C ASN A 54 -10.96 -8.52 1.54
N ASP A 55 -10.64 -9.03 2.72
CA ASP A 55 -11.43 -8.80 3.93
C ASP A 55 -11.45 -7.31 4.31
N ILE A 56 -10.31 -6.63 4.18
CA ILE A 56 -10.23 -5.18 4.40
C ILE A 56 -11.12 -4.44 3.41
N ILE A 57 -11.07 -4.80 2.15
CA ILE A 57 -11.89 -4.18 1.10
C ILE A 57 -13.38 -4.37 1.41
N ALA A 58 -13.76 -5.57 1.85
CA ALA A 58 -15.15 -5.90 2.15
C ALA A 58 -15.70 -5.16 3.37
N ARG A 59 -14.84 -4.64 4.24
CA ARG A 59 -15.26 -3.86 5.41
C ARG A 59 -15.75 -2.47 5.06
N LYS A 60 -15.64 -2.05 3.80
CA LYS A 60 -16.10 -0.75 3.33
C LYS A 60 -15.47 0.42 4.10
N ASN A 61 -14.16 0.39 4.22
CA ASN A 61 -13.43 1.41 4.96
C ASN A 61 -13.38 2.73 4.18
N PRO A 62 -13.73 3.87 4.81
CA PRO A 62 -13.59 5.17 4.17
C PRO A 62 -12.13 5.50 3.86
N VAL A 63 -11.91 6.16 2.72
CA VAL A 63 -10.61 6.67 2.32
C VAL A 63 -10.68 8.20 2.39
N ASN A 64 -9.92 8.76 3.31
CA ASN A 64 -9.91 10.20 3.56
C ASN A 64 -8.66 10.85 2.98
N LEU A 65 -8.83 11.98 2.32
CA LEU A 65 -7.74 12.76 1.77
C LEU A 65 -7.74 14.13 2.45
N TYR A 66 -6.61 14.53 3.01
CA TYR A 66 -6.51 15.84 3.66
C TYR A 66 -5.09 16.37 3.65
N LEU A 67 -4.97 17.67 3.83
CA LEU A 67 -3.68 18.34 3.92
C LEU A 67 -3.37 18.63 5.39
N VAL A 68 -2.12 18.41 5.77
CA VAL A 68 -1.62 18.73 7.11
C VAL A 68 -0.32 19.51 6.97
N SER A 69 0.05 20.24 8.02
CA SER A 69 1.36 20.87 8.05
C SER A 69 2.46 19.80 8.07
N ARG A 70 3.66 20.18 7.66
CA ARG A 70 4.81 19.27 7.67
C ARG A 70 5.03 18.67 9.06
N ASN A 71 4.91 19.48 10.11
CA ASN A 71 5.11 19.01 11.48
C ASN A 71 4.05 17.97 11.88
N GLU A 72 2.80 18.19 11.53
CA GLU A 72 1.73 17.22 11.79
C GLU A 72 1.94 15.95 10.98
N ALA A 73 2.41 16.07 9.74
CA ALA A 73 2.72 14.92 8.91
C ALA A 73 3.83 14.07 9.53
N GLU A 74 4.88 14.70 10.02
CA GLU A 74 5.99 14.01 10.68
C GLU A 74 5.51 13.25 11.91
N GLU A 75 4.62 13.82 12.71
CA GLU A 75 4.03 13.13 13.87
C GLU A 75 3.17 11.95 13.45
N LYS A 76 2.26 12.13 12.49
CA LYS A 76 1.35 11.08 12.03
C LYS A 76 2.08 9.96 11.31
N LEU A 77 3.15 10.30 10.59
CA LEU A 77 3.93 9.37 9.79
C LEU A 77 5.19 8.88 10.49
N SER A 78 5.36 9.21 11.76
CA SER A 78 6.55 8.81 12.52
C SER A 78 6.80 7.30 12.52
N ARG A 79 5.74 6.52 12.33
CA ARG A 79 5.81 5.06 12.21
C ARG A 79 6.13 4.60 10.78
N LEU A 80 6.06 5.52 9.81
CA LEU A 80 6.27 5.26 8.38
C LEU A 80 7.48 6.06 7.90
N THR A 81 8.52 6.02 8.67
CA THR A 81 9.70 6.88 8.62
C THR A 81 10.37 7.06 7.26
N THR A 82 10.20 6.11 6.35
CA THR A 82 10.81 6.17 5.02
C THR A 82 10.20 7.26 4.16
N LEU A 83 8.91 7.55 4.32
CA LEU A 83 8.23 8.59 3.53
C LEU A 83 8.50 9.99 4.09
N ALA A 84 8.58 10.13 5.42
CA ALA A 84 8.89 11.41 6.05
C ALA A 84 10.28 11.93 5.69
N LYS A 85 11.23 11.03 5.45
CA LYS A 85 12.60 11.37 5.06
C LYS A 85 12.72 11.87 3.62
N GLY A 86 11.69 11.65 2.79
CA GLY A 86 11.68 12.07 1.40
C GLY A 86 11.20 13.50 1.16
N PHE A 87 10.77 14.21 2.20
CA PHE A 87 10.26 15.56 2.03
C PHE A 87 11.41 16.57 2.04
N SER A 88 11.42 17.44 1.02
CA SER A 88 12.38 18.55 1.01
C SER A 88 11.96 19.61 2.03
N ASP A 89 12.92 20.42 2.48
CA ASP A 89 12.65 21.50 3.44
C ASP A 89 11.68 22.57 2.90
N GLU A 90 11.46 22.59 1.59
CA GLU A 90 10.54 23.52 0.94
C GLU A 90 9.08 23.11 1.05
N ILE A 91 8.79 21.84 1.38
CA ILE A 91 7.43 21.34 1.52
C ILE A 91 6.87 21.80 2.85
N LYS A 92 5.82 22.62 2.80
CA LYS A 92 5.15 23.15 4.00
C LYS A 92 3.89 22.38 4.36
N GLU A 93 3.23 21.79 3.37
CA GLU A 93 2.03 21.01 3.53
C GLU A 93 2.19 19.63 2.90
N VAL A 94 1.63 18.62 3.53
CA VAL A 94 1.69 17.24 3.07
C VAL A 94 0.27 16.71 2.88
N ARG A 95 0.03 16.12 1.72
CA ARG A 95 -1.24 15.45 1.45
C ARG A 95 -1.22 14.07 2.06
N ILE A 96 -2.20 13.79 2.91
CA ILE A 96 -2.35 12.52 3.60
C ILE A 96 -3.48 11.72 2.99
N VAL A 97 -3.24 10.43 2.81
CA VAL A 97 -4.25 9.43 2.46
C VAL A 97 -4.41 8.53 3.67
N GLU A 98 -5.60 8.50 4.23
CA GLU A 98 -5.94 7.64 5.35
C GLU A 98 -7.02 6.66 4.94
N ILE A 99 -6.69 5.36 4.99
CA ILE A 99 -7.69 4.31 4.89
C ILE A 99 -8.03 3.94 6.33
N GLU A 100 -9.21 4.34 6.80
CA GLU A 100 -9.59 4.21 8.20
C GLU A 100 -9.42 2.78 8.72
N GLY A 101 -8.72 2.66 9.86
CA GLY A 101 -8.44 1.37 10.48
C GLY A 101 -7.37 0.54 9.78
N VAL A 102 -6.75 1.04 8.71
CA VAL A 102 -5.77 0.30 7.91
C VAL A 102 -4.42 1.01 7.88
N THR A 103 -4.36 2.18 7.26
CA THR A 103 -3.07 2.87 7.08
C THR A 103 -3.25 4.38 6.93
N ILE A 104 -2.18 5.10 7.25
CA ILE A 104 -2.06 6.55 7.03
C ILE A 104 -0.75 6.76 6.30
N GLU A 105 -0.79 7.38 5.12
CA GLU A 105 0.40 7.57 4.30
C GLU A 105 0.38 8.94 3.62
N ALA A 106 1.58 9.45 3.30
CA ALA A 106 1.72 10.62 2.45
C ALA A 106 1.62 10.14 1.00
N CYS A 107 0.70 10.72 0.25
CA CYS A 107 0.52 10.35 -1.15
C CYS A 107 -0.14 11.48 -1.93
N GLY A 108 0.43 11.80 -3.09
CA GLY A 108 -0.13 12.81 -4.00
C GLY A 108 -1.05 12.26 -5.07
N GLY A 109 -1.28 10.94 -5.10
CA GLY A 109 -2.07 10.29 -6.14
C GLY A 109 -3.57 10.35 -5.91
N THR A 110 -4.31 9.77 -6.84
CA THR A 110 -5.77 9.71 -6.77
C THR A 110 -6.23 8.40 -6.15
N HIS A 111 -7.29 8.46 -5.34
CA HIS A 111 -7.82 7.32 -4.61
C HIS A 111 -9.34 7.26 -4.70
N VAL A 112 -9.89 6.07 -4.48
CA VAL A 112 -11.33 5.89 -4.32
C VAL A 112 -11.78 6.43 -2.96
N LYS A 113 -13.06 6.70 -2.80
CA LYS A 113 -13.62 7.23 -1.54
C LYS A 113 -13.84 6.16 -0.49
N ASN A 114 -14.00 4.92 -0.90
CA ASN A 114 -14.24 3.79 -0.02
C ASN A 114 -13.60 2.54 -0.62
N THR A 115 -13.06 1.68 0.25
CA THR A 115 -12.39 0.47 -0.21
C THR A 115 -13.32 -0.47 -0.97
N GLU A 116 -14.64 -0.43 -0.74
CA GLU A 116 -15.57 -1.28 -1.49
C GLU A 116 -15.52 -1.05 -3.00
N GLU A 117 -15.13 0.16 -3.45
CA GLU A 117 -14.99 0.48 -4.87
C GLU A 117 -13.88 -0.32 -5.55
N ILE A 118 -12.93 -0.84 -4.79
CA ILE A 118 -11.86 -1.71 -5.32
C ILE A 118 -12.45 -3.05 -5.77
N LYS A 119 -13.46 -3.53 -5.09
CA LYS A 119 -14.16 -4.81 -5.27
C LYS A 119 -13.33 -6.01 -4.85
N GLY A 120 -12.17 -6.25 -5.42
CA GLY A 120 -11.31 -7.33 -4.99
C GLY A 120 -9.92 -7.26 -5.61
N ILE A 121 -8.97 -7.91 -4.97
CA ILE A 121 -7.58 -8.04 -5.41
C ILE A 121 -7.27 -9.51 -5.64
N LYS A 122 -6.54 -9.82 -6.72
CA LYS A 122 -6.04 -11.15 -7.00
C LYS A 122 -4.56 -11.10 -7.28
N VAL A 123 -3.78 -11.84 -6.50
CA VAL A 123 -2.35 -12.02 -6.74
C VAL A 123 -2.17 -12.97 -7.92
N ILE A 124 -1.46 -12.53 -8.94
CA ILE A 124 -1.32 -13.30 -10.18
C ILE A 124 0.08 -13.86 -10.40
N LYS A 125 1.11 -13.25 -9.82
CA LYS A 125 2.47 -13.70 -10.01
C LYS A 125 3.36 -13.26 -8.87
N LEU A 126 4.27 -14.15 -8.46
CA LEU A 126 5.29 -13.87 -7.46
C LEU A 126 6.65 -14.17 -8.09
N GLN A 127 7.61 -13.26 -7.93
CA GLN A 127 8.96 -13.40 -8.47
C GLN A 127 10.02 -13.14 -7.43
N ASN A 128 11.09 -13.92 -7.47
CA ASN A 128 12.29 -13.68 -6.72
C ASN A 128 13.23 -12.86 -7.63
N LYS A 129 13.56 -11.63 -7.24
CA LYS A 129 14.34 -10.70 -8.04
C LYS A 129 15.78 -10.53 -7.56
N GLY A 130 16.25 -11.46 -6.73
CA GLY A 130 17.59 -11.44 -6.18
C GLY A 130 17.56 -11.64 -4.68
N LYS A 131 18.72 -11.48 -4.04
CA LYS A 131 18.85 -11.69 -2.61
C LYS A 131 17.93 -10.75 -1.83
N SER A 132 16.94 -11.31 -1.16
CA SER A 132 15.92 -10.60 -0.38
C SER A 132 14.99 -9.68 -1.18
N ASN A 133 15.15 -9.54 -2.48
CA ASN A 133 14.27 -8.73 -3.31
C ASN A 133 13.17 -9.59 -3.92
N ARG A 134 11.92 -9.21 -3.65
CA ARG A 134 10.74 -9.95 -4.10
C ARG A 134 9.82 -9.03 -4.87
N ARG A 135 9.05 -9.61 -5.77
CA ARG A 135 8.10 -8.87 -6.60
C ARG A 135 6.79 -9.61 -6.69
N MET A 136 5.69 -8.89 -6.48
CA MET A 136 4.35 -9.43 -6.60
C MET A 136 3.56 -8.64 -7.64
N TYR A 137 2.92 -9.35 -8.55
CA TYR A 137 1.95 -8.76 -9.47
C TYR A 137 0.55 -9.09 -9.01
N PHE A 138 -0.35 -8.14 -9.12
CA PHE A 138 -1.75 -8.33 -8.78
C PHE A 138 -2.66 -7.61 -9.77
N THR A 139 -3.91 -8.04 -9.83
CA THR A 139 -4.95 -7.41 -10.62
C THR A 139 -6.18 -7.19 -9.74
N LEU A 140 -7.14 -6.43 -10.26
CA LEU A 140 -8.43 -6.26 -9.62
C LEU A 140 -9.43 -7.24 -10.19
N VAL A 141 -10.34 -7.73 -9.35
CA VAL A 141 -11.44 -8.60 -9.76
C VAL A 141 -12.74 -7.88 -9.44
N ASP A 142 -13.68 -7.95 -10.35
CA ASP A 142 -15.00 -7.31 -10.20
C ASP A 142 -16.05 -8.29 -9.65
#